data_7d6489c30948e5fc28fdd418105117a5
#
_entry.id   7d6489c30948e5fc28fdd418105117a5
#
_cell.length_a   1.000
_cell.length_b   1.000
_cell.length_c   1.000
_cell.angle_alpha   90.00
_cell.angle_beta   90.00
_cell.angle_gamma   90.00
#
_symmetry.space_group_name_H-M   'P 1'
#
loop_
_entity.id
_entity.type
_entity.pdbx_description
1 polymer ?
#
loop_
_entity_poly.entity_id
_entity_poly.type
_entity_poly.pdbx_seq_one_letter_code
_entity_poly.pdbx_strand_id
1 'polypeptide(L)'
;MRLFSKKKTKTVTVEETVTTTTSTNPSEVKNEEGFGQVAPKNIGKLDMVIAFDTTGSMAQYIGAVRKEVSELIPQLFKDNEDLRLGIVAFGDYCDMNNAQDFGDAFQCIAPTANENALIKFVLNSKDTSGGDGPEFYELVIKKIV
;
A
#
# COMPACT_ATOMS: atom_id res chain seq x y z
N MET A 1 17.59 23.62 -45.03
CA MET A 1 17.41 22.25 -45.52
C MET A 1 16.95 21.39 -44.31
N ARG A 2 15.65 21.13 -44.20
CA ARG A 2 15.07 20.40 -43.06
C ARG A 2 14.73 18.99 -43.53
N LEU A 3 15.37 17.96 -42.90
CA LEU A 3 14.99 16.55 -43.11
C LEU A 3 13.96 16.15 -42.05
N PHE A 4 12.76 15.83 -42.52
CA PHE A 4 11.74 15.16 -41.70
C PHE A 4 11.93 13.63 -41.79
N SER A 5 12.20 12.98 -40.69
CA SER A 5 12.16 11.52 -40.58
C SER A 5 10.77 11.06 -40.14
N LYS A 6 10.10 10.30 -41.01
CA LYS A 6 8.79 9.67 -40.73
C LYS A 6 9.01 8.38 -39.95
N LYS A 7 8.45 8.30 -38.71
CA LYS A 7 8.32 7.04 -37.98
C LYS A 7 7.12 6.24 -38.55
N LYS A 8 7.37 5.03 -39.00
CA LYS A 8 6.33 4.06 -39.41
C LYS A 8 5.76 3.38 -38.19
N THR A 9 4.44 3.54 -37.98
CA THR A 9 3.66 2.78 -37.00
C THR A 9 3.32 1.42 -37.61
N LYS A 10 3.65 0.34 -36.92
CA LYS A 10 3.30 -1.01 -37.31
C LYS A 10 2.07 -1.44 -36.52
N THR A 11 0.93 -1.56 -37.21
CA THR A 11 -0.32 -2.12 -36.67
C THR A 11 -0.23 -3.64 -36.73
N VAL A 12 -0.39 -4.30 -35.60
CA VAL A 12 -0.54 -5.77 -35.53
C VAL A 12 -2.03 -6.07 -35.34
N THR A 13 -2.61 -6.69 -36.35
CA THR A 13 -3.97 -7.24 -36.28
C THR A 13 -3.87 -8.68 -35.78
N VAL A 14 -4.57 -9.01 -34.71
CA VAL A 14 -4.73 -10.39 -34.22
C VAL A 14 -6.10 -10.88 -34.69
N GLU A 15 -6.13 -11.90 -35.53
CA GLU A 15 -7.34 -12.61 -35.94
C GLU A 15 -7.67 -13.69 -34.89
N GLU A 16 -8.87 -13.59 -34.35
CA GLU A 16 -9.44 -14.65 -33.50
C GLU A 16 -9.99 -15.79 -34.38
N THR A 17 -9.44 -16.98 -34.19
CA THR A 17 -10.02 -18.20 -34.76
C THR A 17 -10.82 -18.92 -33.69
N VAL A 18 -12.15 -18.87 -33.84
CA VAL A 18 -13.09 -19.65 -33.00
C VAL A 18 -13.16 -21.07 -33.58
N THR A 19 -12.76 -22.05 -32.80
CA THR A 19 -13.01 -23.50 -33.12
C THR A 19 -13.95 -24.06 -32.06
N THR A 20 -15.18 -24.31 -32.49
CA THR A 20 -16.21 -25.04 -31.73
C THR A 20 -16.01 -26.54 -31.92
N THR A 21 -15.80 -27.28 -30.84
CA THR A 21 -15.98 -28.73 -30.85
C THR A 21 -16.81 -29.17 -29.63
N THR A 22 -18.01 -29.59 -29.93
CA THR A 22 -18.93 -30.33 -29.03
C THR A 22 -18.49 -31.78 -28.93
N SER A 23 -18.34 -32.33 -27.73
CA SER A 23 -18.52 -33.73 -27.44
C SER A 23 -18.80 -34.02 -25.97
N THR A 24 -19.77 -34.88 -25.80
CA THR A 24 -20.56 -35.24 -24.64
C THR A 24 -19.89 -36.24 -23.69
N ASN A 25 -20.13 -35.98 -22.38
CA ASN A 25 -20.53 -36.88 -21.28
C ASN A 25 -19.49 -37.73 -20.49
N PRO A 26 -19.89 -38.28 -19.33
CA PRO A 26 -19.55 -37.73 -18.01
C PRO A 26 -18.81 -38.77 -17.14
N SER A 27 -18.09 -38.33 -16.19
CA SER A 27 -17.96 -38.91 -14.85
C SER A 27 -16.65 -38.47 -14.14
N GLU A 28 -16.82 -38.28 -12.89
CA GLU A 28 -15.84 -38.13 -11.81
C GLU A 28 -15.40 -36.71 -11.43
N VAL A 29 -16.16 -36.22 -10.48
CA VAL A 29 -15.85 -35.12 -9.58
C VAL A 29 -14.65 -35.50 -8.71
N LYS A 30 -13.53 -34.85 -8.91
CA LYS A 30 -12.54 -34.67 -7.85
C LYS A 30 -12.38 -33.19 -7.62
N ASN A 31 -12.91 -32.77 -6.47
CA ASN A 31 -12.73 -31.46 -5.94
C ASN A 31 -11.26 -31.26 -5.54
N GLU A 32 -10.49 -30.62 -6.40
CA GLU A 32 -9.30 -29.91 -5.97
C GLU A 32 -9.70 -28.44 -5.95
N GLU A 33 -9.95 -27.93 -4.74
CA GLU A 33 -10.11 -26.50 -4.51
C GLU A 33 -8.77 -25.80 -4.78
N GLY A 34 -8.49 -25.59 -6.05
CA GLY A 34 -7.51 -24.63 -6.46
C GLY A 34 -8.05 -23.24 -6.11
N PHE A 35 -7.34 -22.50 -5.31
CA PHE A 35 -7.52 -21.04 -5.18
C PHE A 35 -7.50 -20.47 -6.59
N GLY A 36 -8.67 -20.29 -7.18
CA GLY A 36 -8.85 -19.63 -8.45
C GLY A 36 -8.30 -18.21 -8.29
N GLN A 37 -7.27 -17.90 -9.08
CA GLN A 37 -6.84 -16.52 -9.24
C GLN A 37 -7.99 -15.76 -9.88
N VAL A 38 -8.79 -15.11 -9.04
CA VAL A 38 -9.74 -14.10 -9.50
C VAL A 38 -8.88 -12.94 -9.95
N ALA A 39 -8.71 -12.79 -11.26
CA ALA A 39 -8.12 -11.59 -11.82
C ALA A 39 -8.90 -10.38 -11.25
N PRO A 40 -8.25 -9.37 -10.67
CA PRO A 40 -8.93 -8.24 -10.08
C PRO A 40 -9.66 -7.48 -11.19
N LYS A 41 -10.96 -7.62 -11.24
CA LYS A 41 -11.85 -6.76 -12.00
C LYS A 41 -11.74 -5.37 -11.42
N ASN A 42 -11.21 -4.39 -12.17
CA ASN A 42 -11.25 -2.95 -11.89
C ASN A 42 -11.60 -2.63 -10.43
N ILE A 43 -10.63 -2.80 -9.56
CA ILE A 43 -10.75 -2.32 -8.19
C ILE A 43 -10.65 -0.82 -8.33
N GLY A 44 -11.76 -0.11 -8.05
CA GLY A 44 -11.77 1.35 -8.00
C GLY A 44 -10.65 1.88 -7.08
N LYS A 45 -10.55 3.17 -6.93
CA LYS A 45 -9.51 3.83 -6.10
C LYS A 45 -9.24 3.05 -4.82
N LEU A 46 -8.00 2.61 -4.65
CA LEU A 46 -7.55 1.86 -3.48
C LEU A 46 -6.96 2.84 -2.47
N ASP A 47 -7.57 2.95 -1.31
CA ASP A 47 -6.99 3.63 -0.16
C ASP A 47 -6.29 2.59 0.73
N MET A 48 -4.99 2.75 0.91
CA MET A 48 -4.17 1.90 1.79
C MET A 48 -3.59 2.76 2.92
N VAL A 49 -3.40 2.18 4.10
CA VAL A 49 -2.69 2.84 5.19
C VAL A 49 -1.58 1.92 5.70
N ILE A 50 -0.38 2.47 5.83
CA ILE A 50 0.73 1.82 6.53
C ILE A 50 0.84 2.47 7.90
N ALA A 51 0.84 1.67 8.95
CA ALA A 51 1.06 2.14 10.31
C ALA A 51 2.31 1.48 10.89
N PHE A 52 3.15 2.25 11.59
CA PHE A 52 4.33 1.74 12.27
C PHE A 52 4.54 2.40 13.63
N ASP A 53 5.08 1.60 14.54
CA ASP A 53 5.37 1.95 15.91
C ASP A 53 6.67 2.77 16.00
N THR A 54 6.67 3.83 16.80
CA THR A 54 7.81 4.73 17.04
C THR A 54 8.28 4.75 18.50
N THR A 55 7.75 3.83 19.34
CA THR A 55 8.10 3.75 20.77
C THR A 55 9.57 3.41 21.00
N GLY A 56 10.04 3.65 22.22
CA GLY A 56 11.43 3.41 22.63
C GLY A 56 11.88 1.96 22.43
N SER A 57 11.00 0.97 22.52
CA SER A 57 11.29 -0.43 22.23
C SER A 57 11.71 -0.65 20.77
N MET A 58 11.24 0.22 19.85
CA MET A 58 11.59 0.22 18.43
C MET A 58 12.88 0.98 18.10
N ALA A 59 13.50 1.68 19.05
CA ALA A 59 14.62 2.60 18.80
C ALA A 59 15.76 2.00 17.96
N GLN A 60 16.10 0.74 18.17
CA GLN A 60 17.14 0.05 17.38
C GLN A 60 16.68 -0.35 15.96
N TYR A 61 15.38 -0.41 15.71
CA TYR A 61 14.79 -0.87 14.43
C TYR A 61 14.20 0.26 13.61
N ILE A 62 13.85 1.39 14.23
CA ILE A 62 13.07 2.46 13.59
C ILE A 62 13.74 3.03 12.33
N GLY A 63 15.09 3.11 12.34
CA GLY A 63 15.84 3.52 11.14
C GLY A 63 15.67 2.55 9.97
N ALA A 64 15.67 1.25 10.24
CA ALA A 64 15.43 0.22 9.24
C ALA A 64 13.97 0.28 8.74
N VAL A 65 13.00 0.41 9.65
CA VAL A 65 11.57 0.54 9.29
C VAL A 65 11.35 1.75 8.38
N ARG A 66 11.89 2.92 8.72
CA ARG A 66 11.77 4.13 7.88
C ARG A 66 12.37 3.93 6.50
N LYS A 67 13.53 3.29 6.42
CA LYS A 67 14.17 2.97 5.14
C LYS A 67 13.29 2.04 4.31
N GLU A 68 12.88 0.89 4.85
CA GLU A 68 12.07 -0.10 4.15
C GLU A 68 10.72 0.48 3.68
N VAL A 69 10.02 1.25 4.53
CA VAL A 69 8.77 1.91 4.15
C VAL A 69 9.00 2.92 3.03
N SER A 70 10.09 3.70 3.09
CA SER A 70 10.43 4.67 2.04
C SER A 70 10.75 4.01 0.70
N GLU A 71 11.36 2.83 0.70
CA GLU A 71 11.66 2.05 -0.51
C GLU A 71 10.42 1.31 -1.05
N LEU A 72 9.48 0.94 -0.17
CA LEU A 72 8.23 0.28 -0.53
C LEU A 72 7.25 1.23 -1.25
N ILE A 73 7.19 2.51 -0.85
CA ILE A 73 6.24 3.49 -1.39
C ILE A 73 6.26 3.56 -2.93
N PRO A 74 7.41 3.79 -3.60
CA PRO A 74 7.46 3.84 -5.06
C PRO A 74 7.03 2.53 -5.74
N GLN A 75 7.30 1.39 -5.11
CA GLN A 75 6.91 0.08 -5.64
C GLN A 75 5.39 -0.09 -5.62
N LEU A 76 4.74 0.29 -4.51
CA LEU A 76 3.28 0.23 -4.39
C LEU A 76 2.57 1.09 -5.44
N PHE A 77 3.07 2.31 -5.71
CA PHE A 77 2.51 3.19 -6.72
C PHE A 77 2.78 2.70 -8.15
N LYS A 78 3.92 2.06 -8.40
CA LYS A 78 4.23 1.44 -9.69
C LYS A 78 3.27 0.32 -10.04
N ASP A 79 2.86 -0.46 -9.03
CA ASP A 79 2.03 -1.64 -9.22
C ASP A 79 0.52 -1.33 -9.16
N ASN A 80 0.14 -0.11 -8.69
CA ASN A 80 -1.25 0.27 -8.47
C ASN A 80 -1.49 1.74 -8.88
N GLU A 81 -1.99 1.96 -10.08
CA GLU A 81 -2.20 3.31 -10.66
C GLU A 81 -3.22 4.17 -9.89
N ASP A 82 -4.24 3.53 -9.30
CA ASP A 82 -5.32 4.21 -8.56
C ASP A 82 -5.12 4.20 -7.03
N LEU A 83 -3.89 3.95 -6.56
CA LEU A 83 -3.55 3.91 -5.15
C LEU A 83 -3.49 5.32 -4.54
N ARG A 84 -4.11 5.47 -3.37
CA ARG A 84 -3.78 6.53 -2.41
C ARG A 84 -3.27 5.88 -1.13
N LEU A 85 -2.13 6.35 -0.65
CA LEU A 85 -1.47 5.80 0.53
C LEU A 85 -1.49 6.82 1.66
N GLY A 86 -1.96 6.40 2.82
CA GLY A 86 -1.83 7.11 4.09
C GLY A 86 -0.75 6.46 4.95
N ILE A 87 -0.15 7.22 5.85
CA ILE A 87 0.83 6.69 6.79
C ILE A 87 0.52 7.20 8.18
N VAL A 88 0.68 6.30 9.17
CA VAL A 88 0.55 6.59 10.59
C VAL A 88 1.83 6.15 11.29
N ALA A 89 2.49 7.08 11.98
CA ALA A 89 3.55 6.79 12.93
C ALA A 89 2.97 7.00 14.33
N PHE A 90 3.01 5.98 15.19
CA PHE A 90 2.33 6.04 16.47
C PHE A 90 3.24 5.64 17.62
N GLY A 91 2.95 6.21 18.77
CA GLY A 91 3.61 5.94 20.05
C GLY A 91 2.65 5.26 21.02
N ASP A 92 2.60 5.78 22.21
CA ASP A 92 1.86 5.24 23.32
C ASP A 92 0.99 6.31 24.00
N TYR A 93 0.05 5.86 24.83
CA TYR A 93 -0.83 6.76 25.59
C TYR A 93 -0.07 7.71 26.51
N CYS A 94 1.07 7.31 27.06
CA CYS A 94 1.91 8.15 27.89
C CYS A 94 2.66 9.25 27.12
N ASP A 95 2.77 9.13 25.79
CA ASP A 95 3.42 10.12 24.92
C ASP A 95 2.46 11.23 24.47
N MET A 96 1.18 11.16 24.84
CA MET A 96 0.17 12.18 24.53
C MET A 96 0.43 13.46 25.33
N ASN A 97 0.13 14.61 24.71
CA ASN A 97 0.10 15.86 25.45
C ASN A 97 -1.07 15.91 26.44
N ASN A 98 -2.25 15.43 26.01
CA ASN A 98 -3.46 15.25 26.84
C ASN A 98 -4.49 14.42 26.07
N ALA A 99 -5.64 14.13 26.70
CA ALA A 99 -6.70 13.29 26.13
C ALA A 99 -7.31 13.80 24.81
N GLN A 100 -7.15 15.06 24.45
CA GLN A 100 -7.64 15.70 23.23
C GLN A 100 -6.53 16.00 22.22
N ASP A 101 -5.28 16.02 22.67
CA ASP A 101 -4.10 16.32 21.86
C ASP A 101 -3.09 15.19 21.93
N PHE A 102 -3.05 14.40 20.88
CA PHE A 102 -2.15 13.24 20.78
C PHE A 102 -0.68 13.65 20.59
N GLY A 103 -0.40 14.89 20.13
CA GLY A 103 0.97 15.34 19.89
C GLY A 103 1.76 14.40 18.97
N ASP A 104 3.00 14.11 19.37
CA ASP A 104 3.88 13.21 18.61
C ASP A 104 3.51 11.75 18.77
N ALA A 105 2.62 11.39 19.72
CA ALA A 105 2.15 10.02 19.90
C ALA A 105 1.27 9.52 18.74
N PHE A 106 0.68 10.43 17.93
CA PHE A 106 -0.11 10.05 16.77
C PHE A 106 0.13 11.00 15.61
N GLN A 107 1.10 10.66 14.77
CA GLN A 107 1.48 11.43 13.60
C GLN A 107 0.89 10.76 12.36
N CYS A 108 0.21 11.51 11.49
CA CYS A 108 -0.39 10.91 10.30
C CYS A 108 -0.35 11.82 9.09
N ILE A 109 -0.32 11.20 7.92
CA ILE A 109 -0.60 11.81 6.64
C ILE A 109 -1.77 11.07 5.99
N ALA A 110 -2.82 11.82 5.62
CA ALA A 110 -4.02 11.26 5.00
C ALA A 110 -3.69 10.60 3.65
N PRO A 111 -4.53 9.66 3.17
CA PRO A 111 -4.32 9.00 1.89
C PRO A 111 -4.13 9.97 0.73
N THR A 112 -2.99 9.89 0.08
CA THR A 112 -2.57 10.76 -1.03
C THR A 112 -1.81 9.97 -2.08
N ALA A 113 -1.78 10.46 -3.32
CA ALA A 113 -0.96 9.94 -4.40
C ALA A 113 0.42 10.63 -4.49
N ASN A 114 0.77 11.50 -3.54
CA ASN A 114 2.03 12.24 -3.54
C ASN A 114 3.14 11.44 -2.84
N GLU A 115 3.86 10.63 -3.60
CA GLU A 115 4.97 9.80 -3.11
C GLU A 115 6.02 10.59 -2.32
N ASN A 116 6.42 11.76 -2.82
CA ASN A 116 7.43 12.59 -2.16
C ASN A 116 6.97 13.09 -0.79
N ALA A 117 5.68 13.42 -0.65
CA ALA A 117 5.11 13.83 0.64
C ALA A 117 5.11 12.66 1.63
N LEU A 118 4.78 11.46 1.17
CA LEU A 118 4.79 10.24 1.98
C LEU A 118 6.20 9.89 2.46
N ILE A 119 7.17 9.85 1.54
CA ILE A 119 8.58 9.56 1.88
C ILE A 119 9.11 10.60 2.88
N LYS A 120 8.85 11.90 2.63
CA LYS A 120 9.24 12.96 3.54
C LYS A 120 8.61 12.80 4.92
N PHE A 121 7.33 12.41 4.99
CA PHE A 121 6.65 12.14 6.26
C PHE A 121 7.33 11.00 7.02
N VAL A 122 7.58 9.86 6.38
CA VAL A 122 8.24 8.69 7.01
C VAL A 122 9.60 9.05 7.58
N LEU A 123 10.43 9.75 6.79
CA LEU A 123 11.79 10.10 7.20
C LEU A 123 11.83 11.14 8.34
N ASN A 124 10.80 11.98 8.48
CA ASN A 124 10.73 13.04 9.49
C ASN A 124 9.76 12.72 10.65
N SER A 125 9.11 11.54 10.66
CA SER A 125 8.30 11.12 11.80
C SER A 125 9.16 11.09 13.06
N LYS A 126 8.61 11.55 14.17
CA LYS A 126 9.35 11.63 15.44
C LYS A 126 9.28 10.30 16.18
N ASP A 127 10.34 10.02 16.93
CA ASP A 127 10.36 8.93 17.86
C ASP A 127 9.59 9.33 19.13
N THR A 128 9.01 8.35 19.79
CA THR A 128 8.31 8.49 21.07
C THR A 128 8.96 7.64 22.13
N SER A 129 8.67 7.91 23.39
CA SER A 129 9.32 7.17 24.49
C SER A 129 8.68 5.81 24.71
N GLY A 130 7.35 5.78 24.70
CA GLY A 130 6.62 4.65 25.26
C GLY A 130 6.84 4.54 26.76
N GLY A 131 6.09 3.77 27.49
CA GLY A 131 6.30 3.69 28.93
C GLY A 131 5.50 2.61 29.64
N ASP A 132 4.43 2.17 29.03
CA ASP A 132 3.60 1.08 29.52
C ASP A 132 3.37 0.05 28.40
N GLY A 133 2.73 -1.07 28.70
CA GLY A 133 2.65 -2.19 27.76
C GLY A 133 1.65 -2.08 26.62
N PRO A 134 0.59 -1.25 26.66
CA PRO A 134 -0.36 -1.13 25.55
C PRO A 134 -0.06 0.09 24.67
N GLU A 135 0.51 -0.14 23.50
CA GLU A 135 0.68 0.87 22.48
C GLU A 135 -0.67 1.22 21.81
N PHE A 136 -0.69 2.27 20.99
CA PHE A 136 -1.87 2.82 20.34
C PHE A 136 -2.54 1.95 19.26
N TYR A 137 -2.32 0.64 19.18
CA TYR A 137 -2.84 -0.22 18.12
C TYR A 137 -4.35 -0.09 17.92
N GLU A 138 -5.14 -0.14 19.00
CA GLU A 138 -6.59 0.00 18.90
C GLU A 138 -7.03 1.39 18.47
N LEU A 139 -6.30 2.44 18.90
CA LEU A 139 -6.58 3.81 18.49
C LEU A 139 -6.27 4.00 16.99
N VAL A 140 -5.14 3.46 16.52
CA VAL A 140 -4.76 3.48 15.11
C VAL A 140 -5.84 2.84 14.25
N ILE A 141 -6.28 1.63 14.59
CA ILE A 141 -7.36 0.93 13.87
C ILE A 141 -8.63 1.78 13.86
N LYS A 142 -9.03 2.33 15.03
CA LYS A 142 -10.22 3.16 15.19
C LYS A 142 -10.19 4.46 14.38
N LYS A 143 -9.00 4.99 14.07
CA LYS A 143 -8.81 6.23 13.32
C LYS A 143 -8.68 6.00 11.81
N ILE A 144 -8.31 4.80 11.38
CA ILE A 144 -8.14 4.44 9.99
C ILE A 144 -9.46 3.97 9.37
N VAL A 145 -10.32 3.32 10.14
CA VAL A 145 -11.65 2.85 9.72
C VAL A 145 -12.68 3.97 9.86
#